data_3e3d4be048b8b8ff2497f3cc785da4c4
#
_entry.id   3e3d4be048b8b8ff2497f3cc785da4c4
#
_cell.length_a   1.000
_cell.length_b   1.000
_cell.length_c   1.000
_cell.angle_alpha   90.00
_cell.angle_beta   90.00
_cell.angle_gamma   90.00
#
_symmetry.space_group_name_H-M   'P 1'
#
loop_
_entity.id
_entity.type
_entity.pdbx_description
1 polymer ?
#
loop_
_entity_poly.entity_id
_entity_poly.type
_entity_poly.pdbx_seq_one_letter_code
_entity_poly.pdbx_strand_id
1 'polypeptide(L)'
;MKKAAKIVLLAVLLALVGGIVYAVMVWPVNPTRMKPAESYEQLRDTVEKKTDIRVPGEDLLPWTVTERQLRMDGPSRLAKVSGFALSGTMEHGGVAFSAEVSVGVTGVVGDLPSPWDVYHYVPVYLFQNQGFYMTQLYIDGSEYIIQLHYPENVTLPEEDAAYIENTLQAACHDIIDLYS
;
A
#
# COMPACT_ATOMS: atom_id res chain seq x y z
N MET A 1 30.03 22.76 46.27
CA MET A 1 28.95 23.19 45.37
C MET A 1 29.14 22.78 43.89
N LYS A 2 30.32 23.01 43.27
CA LYS A 2 30.54 22.70 41.84
C LYS A 2 30.38 21.19 41.45
N LYS A 3 30.69 20.24 42.34
CA LYS A 3 30.53 18.78 42.05
C LYS A 3 29.08 18.34 42.04
N ALA A 4 28.27 18.81 42.99
CA ALA A 4 26.83 18.48 43.05
C ALA A 4 26.08 19.02 41.85
N ALA A 5 26.37 20.25 41.38
CA ALA A 5 25.75 20.82 40.16
C ALA A 5 26.10 20.02 38.91
N LYS A 6 27.32 19.47 38.77
CA LYS A 6 27.68 18.61 37.65
C LYS A 6 26.94 17.28 37.65
N ILE A 7 26.72 16.68 38.83
CA ILE A 7 25.97 15.41 38.96
C ILE A 7 24.50 15.62 38.59
N VAL A 8 23.89 16.73 39.06
CA VAL A 8 22.51 17.06 38.72
C VAL A 8 22.37 17.31 37.21
N LEU A 9 23.31 18.04 36.60
CA LEU A 9 23.29 18.30 35.15
C LEU A 9 23.40 17.00 34.35
N LEU A 10 24.30 16.09 34.76
CA LEU A 10 24.46 14.79 34.10
C LEU A 10 23.19 13.92 34.23
N ALA A 11 22.55 13.92 35.39
CA ALA A 11 21.32 13.17 35.60
C ALA A 11 20.18 13.71 34.76
N VAL A 12 20.03 15.04 34.61
CA VAL A 12 19.04 15.68 33.73
C VAL A 12 19.32 15.34 32.27
N LEU A 13 20.59 15.35 31.86
CA LEU A 13 20.96 15.01 30.46
C LEU A 13 20.66 13.55 30.15
N LEU A 14 20.96 12.62 31.08
CA LEU A 14 20.63 11.20 30.94
C LEU A 14 19.11 10.95 30.92
N ALA A 15 18.34 11.69 31.72
CA ALA A 15 16.88 11.60 31.70
C ALA A 15 16.29 12.13 30.38
N LEU A 16 16.84 13.23 29.83
CA LEU A 16 16.45 13.77 28.53
C LEU A 16 16.78 12.80 27.38
N VAL A 17 18.00 12.25 27.37
CA VAL A 17 18.41 11.26 26.35
C VAL A 17 17.57 10.00 26.48
N GLY A 18 17.36 9.49 27.70
CA GLY A 18 16.48 8.33 27.96
C GLY A 18 15.04 8.59 27.54
N GLY A 19 14.51 9.78 27.80
CA GLY A 19 13.17 10.20 27.35
C GLY A 19 13.04 10.27 25.82
N ILE A 20 14.06 10.79 25.13
CA ILE A 20 14.10 10.83 23.66
C ILE A 20 14.19 9.41 23.09
N VAL A 21 15.08 8.56 23.62
CA VAL A 21 15.21 7.17 23.19
C VAL A 21 13.92 6.40 23.45
N TYR A 22 13.30 6.58 24.60
CA TYR A 22 12.01 5.99 24.93
C TYR A 22 10.90 6.48 23.98
N ALA A 23 10.81 7.78 23.72
CA ALA A 23 9.85 8.34 22.78
C ALA A 23 10.06 7.82 21.35
N VAL A 24 11.29 7.58 20.92
CA VAL A 24 11.61 7.03 19.59
C VAL A 24 11.34 5.52 19.53
N MET A 25 11.57 4.76 20.62
CA MET A 25 11.38 3.31 20.65
C MET A 25 9.95 2.87 21.01
N VAL A 26 9.24 3.66 21.81
CA VAL A 26 7.92 3.28 22.34
C VAL A 26 6.79 4.07 21.69
N TRP A 27 7.10 5.16 20.94
CA TRP A 27 6.08 5.85 20.17
C TRP A 27 5.53 4.87 19.12
N PRO A 28 4.22 4.64 19.12
CA PRO A 28 3.65 3.63 18.26
C PRO A 28 3.97 3.94 16.81
N VAL A 29 4.38 2.88 16.12
CA VAL A 29 4.48 2.74 14.67
C VAL A 29 4.16 4.02 13.92
N ASN A 30 5.15 4.58 13.26
CA ASN A 30 5.04 5.79 12.45
C ASN A 30 3.72 5.80 11.69
N PRO A 31 2.84 6.77 11.90
CA PRO A 31 1.55 6.76 11.23
C PRO A 31 1.79 6.83 9.73
N THR A 32 1.30 5.83 9.03
CA THR A 32 1.18 5.88 7.57
C THR A 32 0.25 7.04 7.22
N ARG A 33 0.71 7.90 6.32
CA ARG A 33 -0.06 9.05 5.83
C ARG A 33 -0.19 8.98 4.33
N MET A 34 -1.37 9.27 3.84
CA MET A 34 -1.61 9.44 2.42
C MET A 34 -1.52 10.92 2.08
N LYS A 35 -0.75 11.27 1.06
CA LYS A 35 -0.57 12.63 0.56
C LYS A 35 -1.02 12.69 -0.90
N PRO A 36 -1.98 13.54 -1.28
CA PRO A 36 -2.38 13.70 -2.66
C PRO A 36 -1.18 14.04 -3.55
N ALA A 37 -1.11 13.42 -4.73
CA ALA A 37 -0.22 13.79 -5.80
C ALA A 37 -0.97 14.65 -6.82
N GLU A 38 -0.29 15.64 -7.41
CA GLU A 38 -0.90 16.59 -8.35
C GLU A 38 -1.14 15.97 -9.74
N SER A 39 -0.28 14.99 -10.11
CA SER A 39 -0.41 14.26 -11.37
C SER A 39 0.13 12.84 -11.23
N TYR A 40 -0.17 11.98 -12.22
CA TYR A 40 0.38 10.63 -12.30
C TYR A 40 1.90 10.66 -12.48
N GLU A 41 2.44 11.55 -13.30
CA GLU A 41 3.87 11.67 -13.53
C GLU A 41 4.59 12.05 -12.23
N GLN A 42 4.06 13.01 -11.46
CA GLN A 42 4.62 13.39 -10.18
C GLN A 42 4.62 12.21 -9.18
N LEU A 43 3.53 11.45 -9.14
CA LEU A 43 3.42 10.27 -8.29
C LEU A 43 4.49 9.25 -8.68
N ARG A 44 4.50 8.83 -9.96
CA ARG A 44 5.44 7.84 -10.49
C ARG A 44 6.89 8.24 -10.24
N ASP A 45 7.28 9.44 -10.68
CA ASP A 45 8.66 9.91 -10.56
C ASP A 45 9.09 10.02 -9.08
N THR A 46 8.16 10.36 -8.19
CA THR A 46 8.44 10.46 -6.75
C THR A 46 8.63 9.08 -6.12
N VAL A 47 7.79 8.11 -6.47
CA VAL A 47 7.85 6.74 -5.93
C VAL A 47 9.07 6.03 -6.47
N GLU A 48 9.22 5.95 -7.80
CA GLU A 48 10.31 5.19 -8.45
C GLU A 48 11.70 5.75 -8.18
N LYS A 49 11.82 7.07 -7.93
CA LYS A 49 13.09 7.70 -7.55
C LYS A 49 13.50 7.40 -6.10
N LYS A 50 12.54 7.11 -5.21
CA LYS A 50 12.79 6.99 -3.77
C LYS A 50 12.63 5.58 -3.24
N THR A 51 12.11 4.68 -4.05
CA THR A 51 11.86 3.28 -3.72
C THR A 51 12.16 2.42 -4.95
N ASP A 52 12.18 1.10 -4.76
CA ASP A 52 12.28 0.14 -5.88
C ASP A 52 10.90 -0.27 -6.43
N ILE A 53 9.84 0.39 -5.95
CA ILE A 53 8.46 0.16 -6.36
C ILE A 53 8.23 0.72 -7.76
N ARG A 54 7.61 -0.07 -8.65
CA ARG A 54 7.14 0.38 -9.96
C ARG A 54 5.68 0.82 -9.87
N VAL A 55 5.35 1.93 -10.52
CA VAL A 55 3.99 2.45 -10.58
C VAL A 55 3.35 2.02 -11.90
N PRO A 56 2.26 1.21 -11.87
CA PRO A 56 1.59 0.81 -13.11
C PRO A 56 1.00 2.02 -13.82
N GLY A 57 1.06 2.02 -15.15
CA GLY A 57 0.37 3.02 -15.96
C GLY A 57 -1.13 3.02 -15.67
N GLU A 58 -1.76 4.19 -15.71
CA GLU A 58 -3.22 4.28 -15.49
C GLU A 58 -4.00 3.55 -16.59
N ASP A 59 -3.41 3.39 -17.76
CA ASP A 59 -3.92 2.64 -18.91
C ASP A 59 -3.87 1.11 -18.74
N LEU A 60 -3.06 0.62 -17.80
CA LEU A 60 -3.00 -0.80 -17.42
C LEU A 60 -4.05 -1.17 -16.36
N LEU A 61 -4.68 -0.18 -15.74
CA LEU A 61 -5.70 -0.42 -14.72
C LEU A 61 -7.08 -0.56 -15.36
N PRO A 62 -7.89 -1.54 -14.94
CA PRO A 62 -9.21 -1.79 -15.51
C PRO A 62 -10.27 -0.77 -15.06
N TRP A 63 -9.87 0.30 -14.37
CA TRP A 63 -10.76 1.36 -13.89
C TRP A 63 -10.25 2.74 -14.25
N THR A 64 -11.14 3.72 -14.21
CA THR A 64 -10.76 5.14 -14.35
C THR A 64 -10.17 5.66 -13.04
N VAL A 65 -8.90 6.04 -13.05
CA VAL A 65 -8.23 6.61 -11.88
C VAL A 65 -8.73 8.03 -11.64
N THR A 66 -9.23 8.29 -10.43
CA THR A 66 -9.71 9.61 -10.00
C THR A 66 -8.85 10.22 -8.91
N GLU A 67 -8.18 9.40 -8.11
CA GLU A 67 -7.32 9.86 -7.02
C GLU A 67 -5.94 9.20 -7.08
N ARG A 68 -4.93 9.99 -6.75
CA ARG A 68 -3.51 9.62 -6.74
C ARG A 68 -2.91 10.04 -5.42
N GLN A 69 -2.34 9.09 -4.68
CA GLN A 69 -1.82 9.37 -3.34
C GLN A 69 -0.44 8.74 -3.13
N LEU A 70 0.46 9.51 -2.53
CA LEU A 70 1.75 9.03 -2.04
C LEU A 70 1.57 8.47 -0.63
N ARG A 71 2.02 7.25 -0.39
CA ARG A 71 2.13 6.68 0.95
C ARG A 71 3.43 7.15 1.59
N MET A 72 3.29 7.73 2.77
CA MET A 72 4.39 8.31 3.54
C MET A 72 4.46 7.64 4.90
N ASP A 73 5.58 7.05 5.24
CA ASP A 73 5.83 6.47 6.55
C ASP A 73 6.85 7.28 7.34
N GLY A 74 6.57 7.49 8.62
CA GLY A 74 7.43 8.23 9.51
C GLY A 74 6.83 9.51 10.10
N PRO A 75 7.55 10.14 11.06
CA PRO A 75 7.14 11.40 11.66
C PRO A 75 7.05 12.49 10.61
N SER A 76 6.09 13.40 10.73
CA SER A 76 5.69 14.38 9.70
C SER A 76 6.82 15.15 9.00
N ARG A 77 7.92 15.44 9.69
CA ARG A 77 9.08 16.15 9.13
C ARG A 77 10.17 15.23 8.53
N LEU A 78 10.11 13.94 8.86
CA LEU A 78 11.08 12.92 8.43
C LEU A 78 10.41 11.81 7.64
N ALA A 79 9.15 11.99 7.29
CA ALA A 79 8.37 10.99 6.56
C ALA A 79 9.02 10.71 5.19
N LYS A 80 9.18 9.42 4.89
CA LYS A 80 9.73 8.94 3.62
C LYS A 80 8.60 8.35 2.79
N VAL A 81 8.71 8.48 1.48
CA VAL A 81 7.84 7.75 0.55
C VAL A 81 8.08 6.26 0.75
N SER A 82 7.01 5.51 0.96
CA SER A 82 7.03 4.06 1.16
C SER A 82 6.10 3.32 0.20
N GLY A 83 5.38 4.04 -0.66
CA GLY A 83 4.45 3.47 -1.62
C GLY A 83 3.50 4.50 -2.21
N PHE A 84 2.42 3.99 -2.76
CA PHE A 84 1.37 4.81 -3.39
C PHE A 84 -0.01 4.15 -3.26
N ALA A 85 -1.05 4.89 -3.63
CA ALA A 85 -2.37 4.38 -3.97
C ALA A 85 -2.93 5.11 -5.20
N LEU A 86 -3.57 4.35 -6.08
CA LEU A 86 -4.35 4.84 -7.23
C LEU A 86 -5.77 4.33 -7.07
N SER A 87 -6.69 5.23 -6.77
CA SER A 87 -8.09 4.89 -6.54
C SER A 87 -8.98 5.43 -7.65
N GLY A 88 -10.11 4.77 -7.89
CA GLY A 88 -11.03 5.16 -8.93
C GLY A 88 -12.31 4.34 -8.94
N THR A 89 -12.98 4.30 -10.09
CA THR A 89 -14.25 3.60 -10.27
C THR A 89 -14.27 2.83 -11.56
N MET A 90 -14.94 1.68 -11.55
CA MET A 90 -15.31 0.93 -12.74
C MET A 90 -16.80 0.56 -12.66
N GLU A 91 -17.40 0.27 -13.79
CA GLU A 91 -18.78 -0.21 -13.89
C GLU A 91 -18.81 -1.48 -14.72
N HIS A 92 -19.48 -2.51 -14.22
CA HIS A 92 -19.71 -3.75 -14.94
C HIS A 92 -21.06 -4.35 -14.55
N GLY A 93 -21.81 -4.87 -15.54
CA GLY A 93 -23.13 -5.47 -15.29
C GLY A 93 -24.14 -4.53 -14.61
N GLY A 94 -23.99 -3.19 -14.76
CA GLY A 94 -24.80 -2.19 -14.06
C GLY A 94 -24.45 -2.01 -12.59
N VAL A 95 -23.35 -2.62 -12.12
CA VAL A 95 -22.81 -2.47 -10.76
C VAL A 95 -21.62 -1.54 -10.79
N ALA A 96 -21.62 -0.53 -9.93
CA ALA A 96 -20.51 0.37 -9.73
C ALA A 96 -19.56 -0.21 -8.66
N PHE A 97 -18.26 -0.23 -8.99
CA PHE A 97 -17.18 -0.66 -8.10
C PHE A 97 -16.30 0.54 -7.76
N SER A 98 -15.95 0.70 -6.49
CA SER A 98 -14.79 1.49 -6.12
C SER A 98 -13.55 0.61 -6.18
N ALA A 99 -12.51 1.10 -6.84
CA ALA A 99 -11.31 0.35 -7.14
C ALA A 99 -10.09 1.05 -6.57
N GLU A 100 -9.12 0.29 -6.08
CA GLU A 100 -7.85 0.82 -5.61
C GLU A 100 -6.73 -0.19 -5.87
N VAL A 101 -5.60 0.30 -6.38
CA VAL A 101 -4.31 -0.39 -6.23
C VAL A 101 -3.45 0.39 -5.26
N SER A 102 -2.97 -0.28 -4.23
CA SER A 102 -2.07 0.31 -3.25
C SER A 102 -0.83 -0.55 -3.06
N VAL A 103 0.28 0.12 -2.78
CA VAL A 103 1.58 -0.52 -2.59
C VAL A 103 2.28 0.05 -1.37
N GLY A 104 2.91 -0.84 -0.61
CA GLY A 104 3.77 -0.46 0.49
C GLY A 104 4.87 -1.50 0.70
N VAL A 105 5.93 -1.07 1.38
CA VAL A 105 6.95 -2.00 1.85
C VAL A 105 6.35 -2.79 3.01
N THR A 106 6.29 -4.10 2.88
CA THR A 106 5.79 -4.97 3.96
C THR A 106 6.94 -5.56 4.75
N GLY A 107 6.78 -5.62 6.07
CA GLY A 107 7.75 -6.26 6.97
C GLY A 107 7.37 -7.68 7.39
N VAL A 108 6.12 -8.08 7.21
CA VAL A 108 5.61 -9.37 7.71
C VAL A 108 4.59 -9.93 6.72
N VAL A 109 4.92 -11.06 6.16
CA VAL A 109 3.96 -11.90 5.44
C VAL A 109 3.40 -12.88 6.47
N GLY A 110 2.10 -12.79 6.76
CA GLY A 110 1.39 -13.75 7.61
C GLY A 110 1.19 -15.11 6.92
N ASP A 111 0.44 -15.99 7.55
CA ASP A 111 0.02 -17.25 6.91
C ASP A 111 -0.91 -16.93 5.73
N LEU A 112 -0.39 -17.07 4.52
CA LEU A 112 -1.14 -16.88 3.28
C LEU A 112 -1.86 -18.18 2.89
N PRO A 113 -3.03 -18.10 2.25
CA PRO A 113 -3.69 -19.26 1.67
C PRO A 113 -2.85 -19.85 0.52
N SER A 114 -3.34 -20.92 -0.11
CA SER A 114 -2.76 -21.36 -1.37
C SER A 114 -2.90 -20.27 -2.42
N PRO A 115 -1.89 -20.06 -3.28
CA PRO A 115 -2.01 -19.08 -4.36
C PRO A 115 -3.21 -19.41 -5.27
N TRP A 116 -3.94 -18.39 -5.66
CA TRP A 116 -5.00 -18.48 -6.65
C TRP A 116 -4.44 -18.60 -8.07
N ASP A 117 -3.29 -17.90 -8.31
CA ASP A 117 -2.55 -17.94 -9.57
C ASP A 117 -1.05 -17.83 -9.31
N VAL A 118 -0.23 -18.25 -10.28
CA VAL A 118 1.23 -18.08 -10.27
C VAL A 118 1.69 -17.61 -11.64
N TYR A 119 2.14 -16.36 -11.73
CA TYR A 119 2.62 -15.77 -12.97
C TYR A 119 4.09 -15.34 -12.83
N HIS A 120 4.96 -15.74 -13.76
CA HIS A 120 6.41 -15.49 -13.69
C HIS A 120 7.04 -15.83 -12.33
N TYR A 121 6.60 -16.94 -11.70
CA TYR A 121 7.00 -17.40 -10.36
C TYR A 121 6.53 -16.50 -9.20
N VAL A 122 5.72 -15.46 -9.47
CA VAL A 122 5.10 -14.62 -8.44
C VAL A 122 3.74 -15.20 -8.09
N PRO A 123 3.51 -15.60 -6.84
CA PRO A 123 2.20 -16.05 -6.38
C PRO A 123 1.24 -14.86 -6.22
N VAL A 124 0.03 -15.04 -6.75
CA VAL A 124 -1.09 -14.11 -6.60
C VAL A 124 -2.14 -14.73 -5.68
N TYR A 125 -2.59 -14.01 -4.70
CA TYR A 125 -3.60 -14.44 -3.74
C TYR A 125 -4.90 -13.69 -3.98
N LEU A 126 -6.03 -14.41 -4.01
CA LEU A 126 -7.36 -13.83 -4.13
C LEU A 126 -8.12 -14.03 -2.81
N PHE A 127 -8.70 -12.95 -2.33
CA PHE A 127 -9.62 -12.91 -1.21
C PHE A 127 -10.94 -12.32 -1.69
N GLN A 128 -12.03 -13.02 -1.43
CA GLN A 128 -13.35 -12.54 -1.85
C GLN A 128 -14.38 -12.74 -0.75
N ASN A 129 -15.28 -11.79 -0.66
CA ASN A 129 -16.45 -11.79 0.19
C ASN A 129 -17.60 -11.08 -0.53
N GLN A 130 -18.79 -11.12 0.05
CA GLN A 130 -19.90 -10.31 -0.44
C GLN A 130 -19.52 -8.81 -0.37
N GLY A 131 -19.62 -8.12 -1.49
CA GLY A 131 -19.24 -6.70 -1.60
C GLY A 131 -17.76 -6.41 -1.81
N PHE A 132 -16.91 -7.44 -1.93
CA PHE A 132 -15.48 -7.22 -1.89
C PHE A 132 -14.67 -8.28 -2.65
N TYR A 133 -13.70 -7.82 -3.45
CA TYR A 133 -12.61 -8.62 -4.01
C TYR A 133 -11.28 -7.96 -3.68
N MET A 134 -10.27 -8.73 -3.34
CA MET A 134 -8.91 -8.25 -3.12
C MET A 134 -7.91 -9.26 -3.68
N THR A 135 -6.95 -8.78 -4.44
CA THR A 135 -5.75 -9.56 -4.77
C THR A 135 -4.54 -9.00 -4.04
N GLN A 136 -3.60 -9.88 -3.73
CA GLN A 136 -2.37 -9.56 -3.03
C GLN A 136 -1.22 -10.31 -3.69
N LEU A 137 -0.13 -9.59 -3.97
CA LEU A 137 1.09 -10.16 -4.53
C LEU A 137 2.33 -9.45 -3.94
N TYR A 138 3.44 -10.17 -3.91
CA TYR A 138 4.70 -9.70 -3.35
C TYR A 138 5.79 -9.74 -4.41
N ILE A 139 6.40 -8.59 -4.70
CA ILE A 139 7.47 -8.44 -5.67
C ILE A 139 8.57 -7.59 -5.04
N ASP A 140 9.80 -8.09 -4.99
CA ASP A 140 11.00 -7.37 -4.53
C ASP A 140 10.81 -6.67 -3.16
N GLY A 141 10.13 -7.35 -2.22
CA GLY A 141 9.88 -6.82 -0.88
C GLY A 141 8.76 -5.77 -0.80
N SER A 142 8.05 -5.55 -1.90
CA SER A 142 6.86 -4.69 -1.97
C SER A 142 5.59 -5.53 -2.04
N GLU A 143 4.57 -5.08 -1.33
CA GLU A 143 3.25 -5.67 -1.34
C GLU A 143 2.31 -4.83 -2.19
N TYR A 144 1.78 -5.44 -3.25
CA TYR A 144 0.74 -4.87 -4.09
C TYR A 144 -0.60 -5.44 -3.69
N ILE A 145 -1.55 -4.57 -3.45
CA ILE A 145 -2.93 -4.92 -3.12
C ILE A 145 -3.84 -4.24 -4.11
N ILE A 146 -4.67 -5.00 -4.82
CA ILE A 146 -5.76 -4.48 -5.64
C ILE A 146 -7.06 -4.81 -4.94
N GLN A 147 -7.92 -3.82 -4.76
CA GLN A 147 -9.20 -3.96 -4.08
C GLN A 147 -10.32 -3.45 -4.97
N LEU A 148 -11.42 -4.20 -5.02
CA LEU A 148 -12.69 -3.79 -5.62
C LEU A 148 -13.79 -3.93 -4.59
N HIS A 149 -14.51 -2.85 -4.35
CA HIS A 149 -15.67 -2.83 -3.46
C HIS A 149 -16.93 -2.51 -4.26
N TYR A 150 -18.01 -3.21 -3.97
CA TYR A 150 -19.34 -3.00 -4.51
C TYR A 150 -20.39 -3.11 -3.39
N PRO A 151 -21.64 -2.62 -3.60
CA PRO A 151 -22.64 -2.65 -2.54
C PRO A 151 -22.92 -4.08 -2.04
N GLU A 152 -22.85 -4.31 -0.73
CA GLU A 152 -23.01 -5.63 -0.09
C GLU A 152 -24.40 -6.26 -0.33
N ASN A 153 -25.41 -5.46 -0.67
CA ASN A 153 -26.75 -5.93 -0.99
C ASN A 153 -26.90 -6.42 -2.44
N VAL A 154 -25.82 -6.34 -3.24
CA VAL A 154 -25.79 -6.83 -4.62
C VAL A 154 -25.19 -8.22 -4.64
N THR A 155 -25.86 -9.16 -5.29
CA THR A 155 -25.31 -10.47 -5.62
C THR A 155 -24.91 -10.46 -7.09
N LEU A 156 -23.61 -10.65 -7.34
CA LEU A 156 -23.12 -10.74 -8.71
C LEU A 156 -23.52 -12.06 -9.35
N PRO A 157 -24.04 -12.06 -10.60
CA PRO A 157 -24.15 -13.27 -11.40
C PRO A 157 -22.77 -13.95 -11.57
N GLU A 158 -22.76 -15.26 -11.79
CA GLU A 158 -21.52 -16.05 -11.92
C GLU A 158 -20.64 -15.54 -13.08
N GLU A 159 -21.24 -15.10 -14.19
CA GLU A 159 -20.52 -14.52 -15.33
C GLU A 159 -19.86 -13.19 -14.99
N ASP A 160 -20.52 -12.33 -14.19
CA ASP A 160 -19.97 -11.06 -13.75
C ASP A 160 -18.85 -11.28 -12.71
N ALA A 161 -19.03 -12.22 -11.81
CA ALA A 161 -17.98 -12.63 -10.86
C ALA A 161 -16.72 -13.14 -11.60
N ALA A 162 -16.90 -14.02 -12.59
CA ALA A 162 -15.80 -14.52 -13.41
C ALA A 162 -15.12 -13.39 -14.21
N TYR A 163 -15.87 -12.42 -14.73
CA TYR A 163 -15.30 -11.25 -15.38
C TYR A 163 -14.43 -10.42 -14.43
N ILE A 164 -14.88 -10.19 -13.20
CA ILE A 164 -14.13 -9.46 -12.19
C ILE A 164 -12.83 -10.20 -11.84
N GLU A 165 -12.88 -11.52 -11.64
CA GLU A 165 -11.70 -12.33 -11.36
C GLU A 165 -10.70 -12.29 -12.51
N ASN A 166 -11.11 -12.48 -13.74
CA ASN A 166 -10.25 -12.36 -14.92
C ASN A 166 -9.62 -10.96 -15.05
N THR A 167 -10.39 -9.92 -14.74
CA THR A 167 -9.94 -8.53 -14.77
C THR A 167 -8.85 -8.27 -13.71
N LEU A 168 -9.03 -8.80 -12.50
CA LEU A 168 -8.04 -8.71 -11.44
C LEU A 168 -6.78 -9.52 -11.78
N GLN A 169 -6.92 -10.70 -12.37
CA GLN A 169 -5.81 -11.53 -12.82
C GLN A 169 -4.96 -10.81 -13.86
N ALA A 170 -5.59 -10.22 -14.86
CA ALA A 170 -4.89 -9.44 -15.89
C ALA A 170 -4.13 -8.25 -15.27
N ALA A 171 -4.76 -7.48 -14.39
CA ALA A 171 -4.10 -6.36 -13.72
C ALA A 171 -2.90 -6.81 -12.85
N CYS A 172 -2.99 -7.97 -12.20
CA CYS A 172 -1.85 -8.55 -11.47
C CYS A 172 -0.71 -8.95 -12.41
N HIS A 173 -1.02 -9.55 -13.56
CA HIS A 173 -0.01 -9.91 -14.58
C HIS A 173 0.69 -8.66 -15.13
N ASP A 174 -0.06 -7.62 -15.48
CA ASP A 174 0.48 -6.35 -15.96
C ASP A 174 1.44 -5.71 -14.92
N ILE A 175 1.10 -5.78 -13.63
CA ILE A 175 1.98 -5.30 -12.56
C ILE A 175 3.25 -6.16 -12.46
N ILE A 176 3.15 -7.49 -12.57
CA ILE A 176 4.32 -8.39 -12.53
C ILE A 176 5.24 -8.10 -13.72
N ASP A 177 4.69 -7.86 -14.89
CA ASP A 177 5.44 -7.55 -16.11
C ASP A 177 6.26 -6.26 -16.03
N LEU A 178 5.91 -5.32 -15.12
CA LEU A 178 6.73 -4.11 -14.86
C LEU A 178 8.12 -4.46 -14.28
N TYR A 179 8.29 -5.67 -13.74
CA TYR A 179 9.52 -6.15 -13.11
C TYR A 179 10.30 -7.17 -13.95
N SER A 180 9.82 -7.47 -15.15
CA SER A 180 10.38 -8.48 -16.06
C SER A 180 11.46 -7.94 -16.99
#